data_6fa58885a49f52177e483e90d7d99e04
#
_entry.id   6fa58885a49f52177e483e90d7d99e04
#
_cell.length_a   1.000
_cell.length_b   1.000
_cell.length_c   1.000
_cell.angle_alpha   90.00
_cell.angle_beta   90.00
_cell.angle_gamma   90.00
#
_symmetry.space_group_name_H-M   'P 1'
#
loop_
_entity.id
_entity.type
_entity.pdbx_description
1 polymer ?
#
loop_
_entity_poly.entity_id
_entity_poly.type
_entity_poly.pdbx_seq_one_letter_code
_entity_poly.pdbx_strand_id
1 'polypeptide(L)' 'MIKVVIADRMGKGQNVAKGVEAAGGKAVVVPGMGADMRLGDVMQQEHADMGISFCGSGG' A
#
# COMPACT_ATOMS: atom_id res chain seq x y z
N MET A 1 1.91 5.30 15.53
CA MET A 1 1.17 4.47 14.56
C MET A 1 1.94 4.39 13.26
N ILE A 2 2.17 3.19 12.77
CA ILE A 2 2.87 2.98 11.50
C ILE A 2 1.87 3.16 10.37
N LYS A 3 2.22 3.97 9.37
CA LYS A 3 1.40 4.17 8.18
C LYS A 3 2.07 3.48 7.00
N VAL A 4 1.33 2.60 6.32
CA VAL A 4 1.81 1.82 5.19
C VAL A 4 1.00 2.17 3.95
N VAL A 5 1.67 2.52 2.86
CA VAL A 5 1.02 2.73 1.57
C VAL A 5 1.21 1.48 0.73
N ILE A 6 0.12 0.99 0.15
CA ILE A 6 0.11 -0.25 -0.59
C ILE A 6 -0.31 0.03 -2.03
N ALA A 7 0.61 -0.18 -2.97
CA ALA A 7 0.30 -0.06 -4.40
C ALA A 7 -0.24 -1.39 -4.88
N ASP A 8 -1.53 -1.43 -5.19
CA ASP A 8 -2.24 -2.68 -5.48
C ASP A 8 -2.72 -2.71 -6.93
N ARG A 9 -2.03 -3.46 -7.77
CA ARG A 9 -2.39 -3.59 -9.18
C ARG A 9 -3.40 -4.71 -9.42
N MET A 10 -3.45 -5.70 -8.53
CA MET A 10 -4.22 -6.92 -8.78
C MET A 10 -5.34 -7.15 -7.78
N GLY A 11 -5.62 -6.21 -6.92
CA GLY A 11 -6.71 -6.33 -5.96
C GLY A 11 -6.40 -7.17 -4.73
N LYS A 12 -5.13 -7.47 -4.50
CA LYS A 12 -4.72 -8.30 -3.35
C LYS A 12 -4.23 -7.47 -2.16
N GLY A 13 -4.09 -6.17 -2.35
CA GLY A 13 -3.57 -5.30 -1.30
C GLY A 13 -4.48 -5.19 -0.10
N GLN A 14 -5.77 -5.46 -0.27
CA GLN A 14 -6.72 -5.35 0.83
C GLN A 14 -6.44 -6.33 1.96
N ASN A 15 -5.95 -7.52 1.63
CA ASN A 15 -5.59 -8.49 2.67
C ASN A 15 -4.42 -8.00 3.51
N VAL A 16 -3.43 -7.38 2.85
CA VAL A 16 -2.30 -6.79 3.55
C VAL A 16 -2.75 -5.59 4.38
N ALA A 17 -3.67 -4.78 3.84
CA ALA A 17 -4.21 -3.65 4.57
C ALA A 17 -4.89 -4.09 5.87
N LYS A 18 -5.67 -5.16 5.81
CA LYS A 18 -6.30 -5.71 7.00
C LYS A 18 -5.28 -6.16 8.03
N GLY A 19 -4.20 -6.79 7.56
CA GLY A 19 -3.12 -7.21 8.47
C GLY A 19 -2.44 -6.04 9.15
N VAL A 20 -2.19 -4.98 8.39
CA VAL A 20 -1.58 -3.76 8.94
C VAL A 20 -2.49 -3.14 9.99
N GLU A 21 -3.78 -3.04 9.70
CA GLU A 21 -4.73 -2.44 10.63
C GLU A 21 -4.91 -3.31 11.88
N ALA A 22 -4.91 -4.61 11.72
CA ALA A 22 -5.02 -5.54 12.85
C ALA A 22 -3.82 -5.40 13.79
N ALA A 23 -2.66 -5.02 13.25
CA ALA A 23 -1.46 -4.81 14.05
C ALA A 23 -1.38 -3.39 14.63
N GLY A 24 -2.41 -2.58 14.44
CA GLY A 24 -2.45 -1.22 14.98
C GLY A 24 -1.90 -0.16 14.06
N GLY A 25 -1.59 -0.51 12.82
CA GLY A 25 -1.11 0.46 11.83
C GLY A 25 -2.24 1.05 11.02
N LYS A 26 -1.89 1.95 10.11
CA LYS A 26 -2.82 2.53 9.17
C LYS A 26 -2.40 2.15 7.75
N ALA A 27 -3.35 1.65 6.96
CA ALA A 27 -3.08 1.24 5.58
C ALA A 27 -3.75 2.19 4.60
N VAL A 28 -3.01 2.58 3.56
CA VAL A 28 -3.52 3.39 2.46
C VAL A 28 -3.32 2.56 1.19
N VAL A 29 -4.41 2.17 0.55
CA VAL A 29 -4.34 1.33 -0.65
C VAL A 29 -4.50 2.22 -1.88
N VAL A 30 -3.54 2.13 -2.81
CA VAL A 30 -3.58 2.85 -4.08
C VAL A 30 -3.88 1.82 -5.17
N PRO A 31 -5.12 1.79 -5.69
CA PRO A 31 -5.49 0.78 -6.69
C PRO A 31 -5.11 1.20 -8.10
N GLY A 32 -5.09 0.24 -9.01
CA GLY A 32 -4.97 0.50 -10.42
C GLY A 32 -3.60 0.23 -10.99
N MET A 33 -3.53 0.30 -12.31
CA MET A 33 -2.31 -0.06 -13.04
C MET A 33 -1.18 0.93 -12.84
N GLY A 34 -1.50 2.17 -12.49
CA GLY A 34 -0.49 3.19 -12.24
C GLY A 34 -0.02 3.27 -10.80
N ALA A 35 -0.43 2.32 -9.97
CA ALA A 35 -0.17 2.39 -8.54
C ALA A 35 1.33 2.43 -8.21
N ASP A 36 2.14 1.65 -8.94
CA ASP A 36 3.59 1.62 -8.70
C ASP A 36 4.21 3.00 -8.91
N MET A 37 3.77 3.70 -9.94
CA MET A 37 4.30 5.03 -10.27
C MET A 37 3.84 6.08 -9.28
N ARG A 38 2.70 5.86 -8.66
CA ARG A 38 2.13 6.80 -7.69
C ARG A 38 2.63 6.56 -6.27
N LEU A 39 3.24 5.42 -6.03
CA LEU A 39 3.60 5.01 -4.68
C LEU A 39 4.47 6.06 -3.98
N GLY A 40 5.49 6.57 -4.66
CA GLY A 40 6.37 7.57 -4.08
C GLY A 40 5.66 8.86 -3.71
N ASP A 41 4.78 9.34 -4.62
CA ASP A 41 4.03 10.56 -4.37
C ASP A 41 3.07 10.40 -3.20
N VAL A 42 2.36 9.27 -3.17
CA VAL A 42 1.40 9.00 -2.09
C VAL A 42 2.12 8.86 -0.77
N MET A 43 3.28 8.22 -0.75
CA MET A 43 4.07 8.10 0.47
C MET A 43 4.46 9.46 1.02
N GLN A 44 4.84 10.40 0.15
CA GLN A 44 5.16 11.76 0.58
C GLN A 44 3.92 12.50 1.11
N GLN A 45 2.82 12.40 0.39
CA GLN A 45 1.59 13.08 0.79
C GLN A 45 1.07 12.56 2.13
N GLU A 46 1.20 11.27 2.36
CA GLU A 46 0.67 10.63 3.56
C GLU A 46 1.67 10.57 4.70
N HIS A 47 2.91 10.96 4.46
CA HIS A 47 4.00 10.81 5.42
C HIS A 47 4.13 9.37 5.88
N ALA A 48 4.12 8.45 4.91
CA ALA A 48 4.11 7.02 5.21
C ALA A 48 5.46 6.53 5.70
N ASP A 49 5.42 5.54 6.57
CA ASP A 49 6.63 4.91 7.10
C ASP A 49 7.14 3.81 6.17
N MET A 50 6.25 3.20 5.38
CA MET A 50 6.60 2.08 4.53
C MET A 50 5.74 2.06 3.28
N GLY A 51 6.29 1.59 2.17
CA GLY A 51 5.54 1.37 0.95
C GLY A 51 5.67 -0.07 0.49
N ILE A 52 4.57 -0.65 0.01
CA ILE A 52 4.52 -2.01 -0.50
C ILE A 52 3.91 -1.97 -1.89
N SER A 53 4.54 -2.70 -2.83
CA SER A 53 4.03 -2.77 -4.20
C SER A 53 3.71 -4.22 -4.56
N PHE A 54 2.52 -4.44 -5.08
CA PHE A 54 2.08 -5.74 -5.58
C PHE A 54 1.96 -5.68 -7.09
N CYS A 55 2.67 -6.54 -7.77
CA CYS A 55 2.68 -6.54 -9.24
C CYS A 55 2.20 -7.86 -9.84
N GLY A 56 1.28 -8.51 -9.22
CA GLY A 56 0.58 -9.65 -9.81
C GLY A 56 1.34 -10.95 -9.89
N SER A 57 2.66 -10.94 -9.79
CA SER A 57 3.46 -12.16 -9.81
C SER A 57 3.82 -12.63 -8.41
N GLY A 58 3.09 -12.19 -7.44
CA GLY A 58 3.28 -12.60 -6.07
C GLY A 58 4.44 -11.94 -5.36
N GLY A 59 4.96 -10.90 -5.96
CA GLY A 59 6.12 -10.23 -5.41
C GLY A 59 5.83 -9.37 -4.20
#